data_5f785668c59fd87d90b1285d282ba56e
#
_entry.id   5f785668c59fd87d90b1285d282ba56e
#
_cell.length_a   1.000
_cell.length_b   1.000
_cell.length_c   1.000
_cell.angle_alpha   90.00
_cell.angle_beta   90.00
_cell.angle_gamma   90.00
#
_symmetry.space_group_name_H-M   'P 1'
#
loop_
_entity.id
_entity.type
_entity.pdbx_description
1 polymer ?
#
loop_
_entity_poly.entity_id
_entity_poly.type
_entity_poly.pdbx_seq_one_letter_code
_entity_poly.pdbx_strand_id
1 'polypeptide(L)'
;DGSNLVLGSHFDGLMLQVAIPGRALVAEDADAWYVQAGAGEAWHEFVQWTLAEGWPGLENLSLIPGSVGAAPIQNIGAYGLEVAERLAFVDTIDLDNGEARRFTAADCRFGYRDSCFKQEGWHLDGRFLITAVTFRLPKKWTPLTGYADVERELEAAKIARPNASDIAHAVVAIRQRKLPDPAVIPNAGSFFQNPVVEAAQAEQIRASRPELPAYPQADGRVKLAAGWLIEQAGWKGRRLGPVGMYDKQALVLVNHGEASGADVAALAKAVQADVLAR
;
A
#
# COMPACT_ATOMS: atom_id res chain seq x y z
N ASP A 1 13.70 -4.81 -0.11
CA ASP A 1 13.24 -4.38 1.23
C ASP A 1 12.53 -5.51 1.99
N GLY A 2 11.67 -6.31 1.35
CA GLY A 2 10.91 -7.36 2.05
C GLY A 2 9.79 -6.85 2.96
N SER A 3 9.41 -5.59 2.87
CA SER A 3 8.45 -4.93 3.76
C SER A 3 7.01 -5.47 3.69
N ASN A 4 6.72 -6.35 2.72
CA ASN A 4 5.42 -7.01 2.54
C ASN A 4 5.57 -8.53 2.37
N LEU A 5 6.63 -9.11 2.94
CA LEU A 5 6.92 -10.53 2.85
C LEU A 5 6.93 -11.16 4.25
N VAL A 6 6.32 -12.34 4.36
CA VAL A 6 6.45 -13.24 5.50
C VAL A 6 7.07 -14.53 4.99
N LEU A 7 8.30 -14.78 5.41
CA LEU A 7 9.05 -15.95 4.96
C LEU A 7 8.77 -17.15 5.86
N GLY A 8 8.58 -18.32 5.25
CA GLY A 8 8.61 -19.60 5.94
C GLY A 8 10.02 -19.95 6.43
N SER A 9 10.14 -21.10 7.11
CA SER A 9 11.42 -21.62 7.58
C SER A 9 12.35 -22.08 6.46
N HIS A 10 11.81 -22.36 5.28
CA HIS A 10 12.52 -22.85 4.11
C HIS A 10 11.90 -22.24 2.84
N PHE A 11 12.74 -21.86 1.90
CA PHE A 11 12.37 -21.44 0.55
C PHE A 11 13.21 -22.25 -0.43
N ASP A 12 12.55 -23.11 -1.22
CA ASP A 12 13.21 -23.91 -2.23
C ASP A 12 13.19 -23.16 -3.57
N GLY A 13 14.22 -22.36 -3.78
CA GLY A 13 14.32 -21.53 -4.99
C GLY A 13 15.36 -20.42 -4.90
N LEU A 14 15.44 -19.62 -5.96
CA LEU A 14 16.30 -18.45 -6.04
C LEU A 14 15.51 -17.20 -5.65
N MET A 15 16.01 -16.46 -4.68
CA MET A 15 15.45 -15.16 -4.30
C MET A 15 16.26 -14.03 -4.94
N LEU A 16 15.65 -13.27 -5.84
CA LEU A 16 16.25 -12.14 -6.51
C LEU A 16 15.87 -10.83 -5.79
N GLN A 17 16.88 -10.12 -5.31
CA GLN A 17 16.69 -8.75 -4.79
C GLN A 17 16.83 -7.76 -5.95
N VAL A 18 15.73 -7.11 -6.32
CA VAL A 18 15.74 -6.06 -7.34
C VAL A 18 16.33 -4.78 -6.72
N ALA A 19 17.47 -4.34 -7.24
CA ALA A 19 18.19 -3.16 -6.78
C ALA A 19 18.56 -2.22 -7.95
N ILE A 20 17.72 -2.16 -8.98
CA ILE A 20 17.90 -1.32 -10.16
C ILE A 20 17.68 0.14 -9.78
N PRO A 21 18.72 1.00 -9.81
CA PRO A 21 18.62 2.40 -9.43
C PRO A 21 18.25 3.28 -10.62
N GLY A 22 18.05 4.57 -10.33
CA GLY A 22 17.92 5.64 -11.30
C GLY A 22 16.58 6.36 -11.23
N ARG A 23 16.64 7.69 -11.35
CA ARG A 23 15.47 8.60 -11.34
C ARG A 23 15.67 9.62 -12.44
N ALA A 24 14.67 9.83 -13.29
CA ALA A 24 14.77 10.77 -14.40
C ALA A 24 13.39 11.33 -14.81
N LEU A 25 13.38 12.58 -15.24
CA LEU A 25 12.32 13.10 -16.09
C LEU A 25 12.57 12.56 -17.52
N VAL A 26 11.70 11.67 -17.99
CA VAL A 26 11.87 11.02 -19.31
C VAL A 26 11.07 11.67 -20.42
N ALA A 27 10.01 12.40 -20.07
CA ALA A 27 9.21 13.19 -21.00
C ALA A 27 8.38 14.23 -20.23
N GLU A 28 7.91 15.25 -20.93
CA GLU A 28 6.86 16.15 -20.45
C GLU A 28 5.96 16.59 -21.61
N ASP A 29 4.74 16.93 -21.27
CA ASP A 29 3.77 17.57 -22.18
C ASP A 29 3.13 18.79 -21.52
N ALA A 30 2.09 19.36 -22.13
CA ALA A 30 1.40 20.53 -21.59
C ALA A 30 0.73 20.27 -20.22
N ASP A 31 0.37 19.02 -19.92
CA ASP A 31 -0.46 18.65 -18.77
C ASP A 31 0.30 17.87 -17.69
N ALA A 32 1.44 17.26 -18.01
CA ALA A 32 2.12 16.36 -17.10
C ALA A 32 3.65 16.28 -17.29
N TRP A 33 4.32 15.88 -16.22
CA TRP A 33 5.68 15.34 -16.24
C TRP A 33 5.62 13.81 -16.22
N TYR A 34 6.46 13.15 -17.02
CA TYR A 34 6.64 11.71 -17.02
C TYR A 34 7.96 11.38 -16.33
N VAL A 35 7.84 10.92 -15.10
CA VAL A 35 8.99 10.69 -14.20
C VAL A 35 9.18 9.20 -14.03
N GLN A 36 10.36 8.70 -14.41
CA GLN A 36 10.70 7.28 -14.30
C GLN A 36 11.64 7.03 -13.12
N ALA A 37 11.42 5.91 -12.45
CA ALA A 37 12.34 5.40 -11.45
C ALA A 37 12.64 3.91 -11.68
N GLY A 38 13.88 3.52 -11.41
CA GLY A 38 14.31 2.14 -11.36
C GLY A 38 13.57 1.36 -10.27
N ALA A 39 13.29 0.09 -10.52
CA ALA A 39 12.46 -0.72 -9.64
C ALA A 39 13.03 -0.91 -8.23
N GLY A 40 14.35 -0.78 -8.05
CA GLY A 40 15.04 -0.87 -6.76
C GLY A 40 15.02 0.40 -5.92
N GLU A 41 14.60 1.54 -6.47
CA GLU A 41 14.52 2.80 -5.74
C GLU A 41 13.58 2.70 -4.54
N ALA A 42 13.99 3.26 -3.39
CA ALA A 42 13.14 3.33 -2.20
C ALA A 42 11.94 4.25 -2.47
N TRP A 43 10.73 3.74 -2.23
CA TRP A 43 9.50 4.46 -2.56
C TRP A 43 9.40 5.85 -1.92
N HIS A 44 9.65 5.94 -0.61
CA HIS A 44 9.53 7.23 0.09
C HIS A 44 10.56 8.24 -0.40
N GLU A 45 11.80 7.83 -0.61
CA GLU A 45 12.84 8.68 -1.15
C GLU A 45 12.53 9.17 -2.57
N PHE A 46 11.92 8.32 -3.38
CA PHE A 46 11.44 8.70 -4.70
C PHE A 46 10.33 9.78 -4.61
N VAL A 47 9.35 9.61 -3.72
CA VAL A 47 8.30 10.63 -3.48
C VAL A 47 8.93 11.95 -3.03
N GLN A 48 9.87 11.93 -2.08
CA GLN A 48 10.54 13.15 -1.62
C GLN A 48 11.33 13.83 -2.74
N TRP A 49 11.99 13.05 -3.57
CA TRP A 49 12.72 13.59 -4.72
C TRP A 49 11.78 14.26 -5.73
N THR A 50 10.64 13.64 -6.09
CA THR A 50 9.68 14.28 -7.01
C THR A 50 9.15 15.61 -6.47
N LEU A 51 8.93 15.71 -5.15
CA LEU A 51 8.51 16.95 -4.51
C LEU A 51 9.61 18.02 -4.53
N ALA A 52 10.87 17.64 -4.33
CA ALA A 52 12.02 18.54 -4.38
C ALA A 52 12.23 19.12 -5.80
N GLU A 53 11.95 18.32 -6.83
CA GLU A 53 11.99 18.77 -8.24
C GLU A 53 10.76 19.61 -8.64
N GLY A 54 9.77 19.77 -7.76
CA GLY A 54 8.54 20.52 -8.04
C GLY A 54 7.51 19.72 -8.87
N TRP A 55 7.55 18.40 -8.84
CA TRP A 55 6.61 17.49 -9.53
C TRP A 55 5.66 16.81 -8.54
N PRO A 56 4.59 17.48 -8.09
CA PRO A 56 3.64 16.93 -7.13
C PRO A 56 2.75 15.85 -7.75
N GLY A 57 2.11 15.07 -6.88
CA GLY A 57 1.12 14.06 -7.26
C GLY A 57 1.27 12.72 -6.54
N LEU A 58 2.36 12.51 -5.77
CA LEU A 58 2.60 11.30 -4.99
C LEU A 58 2.65 11.54 -3.48
N GLU A 59 2.47 12.76 -3.01
CA GLU A 59 2.61 13.21 -1.62
C GLU A 59 1.75 12.41 -0.64
N ASN A 60 0.52 12.02 -1.02
CA ASN A 60 -0.37 11.19 -0.20
C ASN A 60 0.16 9.78 0.04
N LEU A 61 1.10 9.31 -0.77
CA LEU A 61 1.74 8.00 -0.66
C LEU A 61 3.08 8.06 0.08
N SER A 62 3.38 9.18 0.74
CA SER A 62 4.60 9.35 1.54
C SER A 62 4.73 8.30 2.64
N LEU A 63 5.97 7.92 2.95
CA LEU A 63 6.34 6.98 4.00
C LEU A 63 5.73 5.56 3.86
N ILE A 64 5.23 5.17 2.67
CA ILE A 64 4.92 3.77 2.40
C ILE A 64 6.24 3.03 2.25
N PRO A 65 6.47 1.94 3.01
CA PRO A 65 7.71 1.16 2.89
C PRO A 65 7.71 0.34 1.59
N GLY A 66 8.89 0.02 1.10
CA GLY A 66 9.09 -0.80 -0.09
C GLY A 66 9.77 -0.04 -1.21
N SER A 67 9.83 -0.67 -2.38
CA SER A 67 10.50 -0.15 -3.58
C SER A 67 9.50 0.29 -4.64
N VAL A 68 9.97 1.14 -5.55
CA VAL A 68 9.18 1.63 -6.69
C VAL A 68 8.63 0.47 -7.53
N GLY A 69 9.44 -0.56 -7.80
CA GLY A 69 8.99 -1.72 -8.58
C GLY A 69 7.92 -2.58 -7.90
N ALA A 70 7.80 -2.52 -6.56
CA ALA A 70 6.75 -3.21 -5.83
C ALA A 70 5.41 -2.46 -5.83
N ALA A 71 5.43 -1.15 -6.08
CA ALA A 71 4.26 -0.28 -6.00
C ALA A 71 3.10 -0.71 -6.93
N PRO A 72 3.31 -1.05 -8.22
CA PRO A 72 2.23 -1.46 -9.12
C PRO A 72 1.66 -2.85 -8.82
N ILE A 73 2.43 -3.76 -8.21
CA ILE A 73 2.00 -5.15 -8.01
C ILE A 73 0.68 -5.22 -7.25
N GLN A 74 0.55 -4.46 -6.18
CA GLN A 74 -0.66 -4.41 -5.35
C GLN A 74 -1.35 -3.04 -5.37
N ASN A 75 -1.08 -2.22 -6.40
CA ASN A 75 -1.68 -0.89 -6.50
C ASN A 75 -1.64 -0.16 -5.16
N ILE A 76 -0.43 0.16 -4.67
CA ILE A 76 -0.30 0.81 -3.36
C ILE A 76 -1.18 2.05 -3.29
N GLY A 77 -1.79 2.26 -2.13
CA GLY A 77 -2.70 3.39 -1.95
C GLY A 77 -2.86 3.77 -0.49
N ALA A 78 -2.95 5.06 -0.24
CA ALA A 78 -3.16 5.65 1.08
C ALA A 78 -3.74 7.06 0.94
N TYR A 79 -4.45 7.51 1.96
CA TYR A 79 -4.94 8.89 2.11
C TYR A 79 -5.62 9.46 0.87
N GLY A 80 -6.49 8.64 0.23
CA GLY A 80 -7.30 9.06 -0.90
C GLY A 80 -6.64 8.96 -2.27
N LEU A 81 -5.42 8.43 -2.38
CA LEU A 81 -4.70 8.23 -3.62
C LEU A 81 -4.31 6.76 -3.79
N GLU A 82 -4.47 6.20 -4.99
CA GLU A 82 -3.87 4.95 -5.42
C GLU A 82 -2.81 5.20 -6.50
N VAL A 83 -1.75 4.38 -6.54
CA VAL A 83 -0.64 4.58 -7.49
C VAL A 83 -1.11 4.48 -8.94
N ALA A 84 -2.15 3.69 -9.20
CA ALA A 84 -2.81 3.58 -10.51
C ALA A 84 -3.19 4.93 -11.12
N GLU A 85 -3.58 5.92 -10.30
CA GLU A 85 -3.99 7.25 -10.74
C GLU A 85 -2.83 8.10 -11.26
N ARG A 86 -1.61 7.69 -10.99
CA ARG A 86 -0.37 8.39 -11.36
C ARG A 86 0.56 7.55 -12.22
N LEU A 87 0.26 6.27 -12.42
CA LEU A 87 1.11 5.37 -13.19
C LEU A 87 0.84 5.53 -14.69
N ALA A 88 1.91 5.67 -15.47
CA ALA A 88 1.86 5.67 -16.93
C ALA A 88 2.27 4.31 -17.49
N PHE A 89 3.45 3.80 -17.10
CA PHE A 89 4.04 2.58 -17.64
C PHE A 89 4.76 1.78 -16.56
N VAL A 90 4.75 0.45 -16.74
CA VAL A 90 5.62 -0.49 -16.02
C VAL A 90 6.48 -1.21 -17.04
N ASP A 91 7.79 -1.02 -16.97
CA ASP A 91 8.76 -1.72 -17.80
C ASP A 91 9.20 -3.00 -17.10
N THR A 92 9.20 -4.10 -17.84
CA THR A 92 9.50 -5.43 -17.33
C THR A 92 10.38 -6.22 -18.28
N ILE A 93 10.99 -7.29 -17.73
CA ILE A 93 11.58 -8.38 -18.52
C ILE A 93 10.76 -9.63 -18.23
N ASP A 94 10.29 -10.30 -19.27
CA ASP A 94 9.70 -11.63 -19.18
C ASP A 94 10.83 -12.64 -18.95
N LEU A 95 10.83 -13.29 -17.78
CA LEU A 95 11.91 -14.20 -17.39
C LEU A 95 11.86 -15.55 -18.11
N ASP A 96 10.75 -15.89 -18.79
CA ASP A 96 10.64 -17.11 -19.58
C ASP A 96 11.43 -17.03 -20.89
N ASN A 97 11.51 -15.83 -21.50
CA ASN A 97 12.13 -15.64 -22.82
C ASN A 97 13.19 -14.51 -22.90
N GLY A 98 13.32 -13.70 -21.82
CA GLY A 98 14.24 -12.58 -21.74
C GLY A 98 13.79 -11.33 -22.48
N GLU A 99 12.56 -11.28 -23.01
CA GLU A 99 12.06 -10.14 -23.77
C GLU A 99 11.61 -8.99 -22.86
N ALA A 100 11.92 -7.77 -23.28
CA ALA A 100 11.41 -6.57 -22.64
C ALA A 100 9.91 -6.39 -22.97
N ARG A 101 9.10 -6.11 -21.94
CA ARG A 101 7.68 -5.81 -22.12
C ARG A 101 7.31 -4.58 -21.32
N ARG A 102 6.55 -3.67 -21.96
CA ARG A 102 5.96 -2.51 -21.30
C ARG A 102 4.46 -2.73 -21.11
N PHE A 103 4.00 -2.51 -19.89
CA PHE A 103 2.58 -2.47 -19.54
C PHE A 103 2.15 -1.01 -19.39
N THR A 104 1.06 -0.61 -20.05
CA THR A 104 0.38 0.65 -19.76
C THR A 104 -0.43 0.54 -18.47
N ALA A 105 -0.90 1.67 -17.93
CA ALA A 105 -1.83 1.66 -16.79
C ALA A 105 -3.08 0.81 -17.07
N ALA A 106 -3.59 0.81 -18.31
CA ALA A 106 -4.73 0.00 -18.73
C ALA A 106 -4.39 -1.51 -18.72
N ASP A 107 -3.21 -1.89 -19.22
CA ASP A 107 -2.76 -3.29 -19.22
C ASP A 107 -2.59 -3.83 -17.80
N CYS A 108 -2.25 -2.98 -16.85
CA CYS A 108 -2.11 -3.36 -15.44
C CYS A 108 -3.44 -3.73 -14.77
N ARG A 109 -4.59 -3.41 -15.34
CA ARG A 109 -5.93 -3.78 -14.83
C ARG A 109 -6.08 -3.58 -13.32
N PHE A 110 -5.65 -2.42 -12.84
CA PHE A 110 -5.63 -2.11 -11.42
C PHE A 110 -7.00 -2.23 -10.75
N GLY A 111 -7.00 -2.77 -9.56
CA GLY A 111 -8.11 -2.81 -8.62
C GLY A 111 -7.64 -2.48 -7.21
N TYR A 112 -8.57 -2.57 -6.24
CA TYR A 112 -8.20 -2.36 -4.82
C TYR A 112 -7.20 -3.41 -4.35
N ARG A 113 -5.95 -3.00 -4.11
CA ARG A 113 -4.81 -3.87 -3.76
C ARG A 113 -4.59 -4.99 -4.76
N ASP A 114 -4.86 -4.72 -6.05
CA ASP A 114 -4.83 -5.70 -7.13
C ASP A 114 -4.28 -5.12 -8.43
N SER A 115 -3.74 -6.00 -9.27
CA SER A 115 -3.22 -5.70 -10.61
C SER A 115 -3.15 -6.95 -11.45
N CYS A 116 -2.86 -6.82 -12.76
CA CYS A 116 -2.60 -7.96 -13.63
C CYS A 116 -1.52 -8.89 -13.07
N PHE A 117 -0.49 -8.35 -12.42
CA PHE A 117 0.58 -9.16 -11.81
C PHE A 117 0.06 -10.11 -10.73
N LYS A 118 -1.01 -9.73 -10.02
CA LYS A 118 -1.67 -10.61 -9.02
C LYS A 118 -2.74 -11.49 -9.66
N GLN A 119 -3.57 -10.94 -10.53
CA GLN A 119 -4.66 -11.66 -11.19
C GLN A 119 -4.17 -12.86 -12.00
N GLU A 120 -3.02 -12.71 -12.66
CA GLU A 120 -2.40 -13.77 -13.45
C GLU A 120 -1.45 -14.67 -12.63
N GLY A 121 -1.25 -14.38 -11.34
CA GLY A 121 -0.33 -15.13 -10.49
C GLY A 121 1.15 -14.81 -10.68
N TRP A 122 1.51 -13.89 -11.58
CA TRP A 122 2.91 -13.57 -11.93
C TRP A 122 3.76 -13.07 -10.76
N HIS A 123 3.14 -12.55 -9.71
CA HIS A 123 3.82 -12.14 -8.48
C HIS A 123 4.26 -13.34 -7.62
N LEU A 124 3.72 -14.55 -7.86
CA LEU A 124 4.06 -15.79 -7.16
C LEU A 124 5.04 -16.65 -7.97
N ASP A 125 4.83 -16.75 -9.28
CA ASP A 125 5.68 -17.54 -10.17
C ASP A 125 6.94 -16.79 -10.63
N GLY A 126 6.97 -15.46 -10.45
CA GLY A 126 8.11 -14.62 -10.79
C GLY A 126 8.28 -14.41 -12.29
N ARG A 127 7.23 -14.56 -13.09
CA ARG A 127 7.32 -14.46 -14.55
C ARG A 127 7.89 -13.13 -15.04
N PHE A 128 7.46 -12.01 -14.45
CA PHE A 128 7.92 -10.68 -14.87
C PHE A 128 8.79 -10.02 -13.82
N LEU A 129 10.00 -9.65 -14.22
CA LEU A 129 10.88 -8.77 -13.44
C LEU A 129 10.57 -7.33 -13.80
N ILE A 130 9.99 -6.55 -12.88
CA ILE A 130 9.81 -5.12 -13.07
C ILE A 130 11.18 -4.45 -12.97
N THR A 131 11.53 -3.67 -14.01
CA THR A 131 12.84 -2.97 -14.11
C THR A 131 12.71 -1.48 -13.83
N ALA A 132 11.60 -0.86 -14.26
CA ALA A 132 11.32 0.56 -14.01
C ALA A 132 9.82 0.83 -13.98
N VAL A 133 9.43 1.93 -13.33
CA VAL A 133 8.06 2.44 -13.34
C VAL A 133 8.08 3.91 -13.74
N THR A 134 7.22 4.29 -14.67
CA THR A 134 7.03 5.68 -15.11
C THR A 134 5.71 6.21 -14.59
N PHE A 135 5.79 7.36 -13.91
CA PHE A 135 4.64 8.06 -13.34
C PHE A 135 4.29 9.29 -14.18
N ARG A 136 3.00 9.53 -14.35
CA ARG A 136 2.45 10.74 -14.97
C ARG A 136 2.00 11.69 -13.87
N LEU A 137 2.80 12.71 -13.58
CA LEU A 137 2.55 13.69 -12.52
C LEU A 137 1.92 14.96 -13.11
N PRO A 138 0.78 15.45 -12.57
CA PRO A 138 0.02 16.52 -13.20
C PRO A 138 0.68 17.89 -13.01
N LYS A 139 0.79 18.70 -14.07
CA LYS A 139 1.19 20.11 -14.01
C LYS A 139 0.12 20.98 -13.35
N LYS A 140 -1.16 20.65 -13.59
CA LYS A 140 -2.31 21.26 -12.91
C LYS A 140 -2.66 20.42 -11.68
N TRP A 141 -1.82 20.53 -10.66
CA TRP A 141 -1.99 19.79 -9.42
C TRP A 141 -3.08 20.41 -8.55
N THR A 142 -3.85 19.57 -7.86
CA THR A 142 -4.82 19.95 -6.84
C THR A 142 -4.60 19.11 -5.59
N PRO A 143 -4.68 19.73 -4.37
CA PRO A 143 -4.46 18.99 -3.13
C PRO A 143 -5.56 17.93 -2.89
N LEU A 144 -5.15 16.70 -2.54
CA LEU A 144 -6.06 15.65 -2.10
C LEU A 144 -6.09 15.63 -0.57
N THR A 145 -7.01 16.36 0.02
CA THR A 145 -7.13 16.51 1.48
C THR A 145 -8.35 15.85 2.10
N GLY A 146 -9.28 15.31 1.31
CA GLY A 146 -10.57 14.78 1.77
C GLY A 146 -10.49 13.51 2.66
N TYR A 147 -9.29 13.10 3.08
CA TYR A 147 -9.11 12.07 4.10
C TYR A 147 -9.08 12.72 5.49
N ALA A 148 -10.01 12.38 6.36
CA ALA A 148 -10.25 13.06 7.64
C ALA A 148 -9.00 13.23 8.54
N ASP A 149 -8.04 12.31 8.49
CA ASP A 149 -6.79 12.46 9.25
C ASP A 149 -5.90 13.56 8.66
N VAL A 150 -5.86 13.68 7.31
CA VAL A 150 -5.07 14.73 6.62
C VAL A 150 -5.68 16.08 6.89
N GLU A 151 -7.00 16.22 6.80
CA GLU A 151 -7.72 17.47 7.14
C GLU A 151 -7.38 17.91 8.56
N ARG A 152 -7.52 17.00 9.54
CA ARG A 152 -7.23 17.31 10.96
C ARG A 152 -5.78 17.72 11.19
N GLU A 153 -4.83 17.08 10.50
CA GLU A 153 -3.41 17.41 10.64
C GLU A 153 -3.09 18.79 10.07
N LEU A 154 -3.65 19.11 8.90
CA LEU A 154 -3.52 20.43 8.28
C LEU A 154 -4.19 21.55 9.10
N GLU A 155 -5.38 21.30 9.66
CA GLU A 155 -6.08 22.19 10.57
C GLU A 155 -5.25 22.48 11.83
N ALA A 156 -4.69 21.42 12.46
CA ALA A 156 -3.83 21.54 13.63
C ALA A 156 -2.58 22.37 13.34
N ALA A 157 -2.02 22.24 12.13
CA ALA A 157 -0.90 23.03 11.64
C ALA A 157 -1.32 24.45 11.17
N LYS A 158 -2.61 24.78 11.16
CA LYS A 158 -3.18 26.06 10.68
C LYS A 158 -2.87 26.34 9.20
N ILE A 159 -2.81 25.30 8.38
CA ILE A 159 -2.53 25.38 6.95
C ILE A 159 -3.85 25.34 6.18
N ALA A 160 -4.35 26.51 5.76
CA ALA A 160 -5.62 26.63 5.03
C ALA A 160 -5.49 26.36 3.52
N ARG A 161 -4.30 26.52 2.95
CA ARG A 161 -4.00 26.29 1.53
C ARG A 161 -2.72 25.47 1.41
N PRO A 162 -2.81 24.14 1.57
CA PRO A 162 -1.64 23.30 1.57
C PRO A 162 -1.02 23.21 0.17
N ASN A 163 0.30 23.23 0.11
CA ASN A 163 1.07 22.76 -1.02
C ASN A 163 1.34 21.25 -0.88
N ALA A 164 1.97 20.64 -1.87
CA ALA A 164 2.22 19.20 -1.87
C ALA A 164 3.17 18.75 -0.73
N SER A 165 4.15 19.59 -0.37
CA SER A 165 5.05 19.30 0.75
C SER A 165 4.32 19.33 2.09
N ASP A 166 3.35 20.25 2.26
CA ASP A 166 2.53 20.29 3.48
C ASP A 166 1.72 18.99 3.64
N ILE A 167 1.14 18.48 2.54
CA ILE A 167 0.41 17.20 2.55
C ILE A 167 1.36 16.04 2.86
N ALA A 168 2.54 16.01 2.23
CA ALA A 168 3.54 14.98 2.52
C ALA A 168 3.94 14.97 4.00
N HIS A 169 4.19 16.14 4.59
CA HIS A 169 4.51 16.27 6.01
C HIS A 169 3.35 15.80 6.91
N ALA A 170 2.12 16.20 6.59
CA ALA A 170 0.93 15.75 7.32
C ALA A 170 0.80 14.20 7.27
N VAL A 171 0.95 13.61 6.09
CA VAL A 171 0.90 12.15 5.91
C VAL A 171 2.01 11.46 6.71
N VAL A 172 3.24 11.95 6.66
CA VAL A 172 4.37 11.42 7.44
C VAL A 172 4.07 11.47 8.93
N ALA A 173 3.60 12.63 9.45
CA ALA A 173 3.26 12.79 10.86
C ALA A 173 2.15 11.83 11.32
N ILE A 174 1.09 11.67 10.51
CA ILE A 174 0.00 10.73 10.78
C ILE A 174 0.54 9.30 10.85
N ARG A 175 1.36 8.90 9.87
CA ARG A 175 1.90 7.54 9.79
C ARG A 175 2.84 7.24 10.97
N GLN A 176 3.74 8.14 11.31
CA GLN A 176 4.65 7.98 12.45
C GLN A 176 3.90 7.87 13.79
N ARG A 177 2.78 8.55 13.93
CA ARG A 177 1.94 8.47 15.14
C ARG A 177 1.15 7.16 15.23
N LYS A 178 0.64 6.67 14.07
CA LYS A 178 -0.27 5.51 14.02
C LYS A 178 0.41 4.17 13.77
N LEU A 179 1.55 4.16 13.10
CA LEU A 179 2.23 2.94 12.67
C LEU A 179 3.55 2.77 13.44
N PRO A 180 3.92 1.54 13.79
CA PRO A 180 5.22 1.30 14.40
C PRO A 180 6.33 1.45 13.35
N ASP A 181 7.45 2.04 13.76
CA ASP A 181 8.65 2.05 12.95
C ASP A 181 9.18 0.61 12.81
N PRO A 182 9.32 0.08 11.57
CA PRO A 182 9.81 -1.29 11.37
C PRO A 182 11.22 -1.55 11.92
N ALA A 183 12.04 -0.50 12.05
CA ALA A 183 13.38 -0.59 12.66
C ALA A 183 13.32 -0.80 14.17
N VAL A 184 12.22 -0.39 14.82
CA VAL A 184 12.03 -0.51 16.28
C VAL A 184 11.14 -1.70 16.61
N ILE A 185 10.03 -1.87 15.91
CA ILE A 185 9.09 -2.98 16.04
C ILE A 185 8.87 -3.58 14.65
N PRO A 186 9.53 -4.71 14.32
CA PRO A 186 9.38 -5.36 13.03
C PRO A 186 7.92 -5.65 12.70
N ASN A 187 7.49 -5.26 11.51
CA ASN A 187 6.12 -5.41 11.05
C ASN A 187 6.06 -5.43 9.53
N ALA A 188 4.93 -5.86 8.98
CA ALA A 188 4.65 -5.88 7.55
C ALA A 188 3.56 -4.85 7.15
N GLY A 189 3.39 -3.79 7.95
CA GLY A 189 2.35 -2.78 7.75
C GLY A 189 0.93 -3.34 7.99
N SER A 190 -0.05 -2.86 7.23
CA SER A 190 -1.42 -3.39 7.28
C SER A 190 -1.45 -4.80 6.71
N PHE A 191 -1.55 -5.79 7.59
CA PHE A 191 -1.44 -7.21 7.21
C PHE A 191 -2.70 -7.73 6.52
N PHE A 192 -3.88 -7.32 7.00
CA PHE A 192 -5.16 -7.70 6.41
C PHE A 192 -5.66 -6.65 5.44
N GLN A 193 -6.24 -7.10 4.32
CA GLN A 193 -6.97 -6.23 3.41
C GLN A 193 -8.39 -5.98 3.93
N ASN A 194 -8.96 -4.84 3.55
CA ASN A 194 -10.39 -4.59 3.77
C ASN A 194 -11.20 -5.55 2.88
N PRO A 195 -12.11 -6.38 3.43
CA PRO A 195 -12.93 -7.25 2.60
C PRO A 195 -13.91 -6.43 1.75
N VAL A 196 -14.04 -6.83 0.50
CA VAL A 196 -15.05 -6.30 -0.43
C VAL A 196 -16.11 -7.38 -0.59
N VAL A 197 -17.34 -7.05 -0.19
CA VAL A 197 -18.48 -7.99 -0.12
C VAL A 197 -19.65 -7.48 -0.96
N GLU A 198 -20.60 -8.34 -1.28
CA GLU A 198 -21.85 -7.96 -1.95
C GLU A 198 -22.66 -7.00 -1.06
N ALA A 199 -23.39 -6.05 -1.68
CA ALA A 199 -24.16 -5.04 -0.94
C ALA A 199 -25.14 -5.66 0.08
N ALA A 200 -25.83 -6.73 -0.30
CA ALA A 200 -26.77 -7.44 0.59
C ALA A 200 -26.07 -8.03 1.83
N GLN A 201 -24.84 -8.56 1.67
CA GLN A 201 -24.06 -9.07 2.78
C GLN A 201 -23.60 -7.92 3.71
N ALA A 202 -23.18 -6.79 3.14
CA ALA A 202 -22.83 -5.61 3.92
C ALA A 202 -24.01 -5.08 4.74
N GLU A 203 -25.21 -5.04 4.16
CA GLU A 203 -26.45 -4.63 4.84
C GLU A 203 -26.78 -5.58 5.98
N GLN A 204 -26.69 -6.89 5.76
CA GLN A 204 -26.93 -7.90 6.79
C GLN A 204 -25.98 -7.74 8.00
N ILE A 205 -24.67 -7.54 7.72
CA ILE A 205 -23.68 -7.32 8.79
C ILE A 205 -23.98 -6.02 9.53
N ARG A 206 -24.26 -4.93 8.81
CA ARG A 206 -24.56 -3.62 9.41
C ARG A 206 -25.88 -3.57 10.18
N ALA A 207 -26.84 -4.44 9.89
CA ALA A 207 -28.06 -4.56 10.70
C ALA A 207 -27.76 -4.93 12.16
N SER A 208 -26.72 -5.75 12.39
CA SER A 208 -26.23 -6.11 13.74
C SER A 208 -25.04 -5.27 14.23
N ARG A 209 -24.38 -4.52 13.33
CA ARG A 209 -23.17 -3.73 13.58
C ARG A 209 -23.26 -2.36 12.88
N PRO A 210 -24.17 -1.47 13.28
CA PRO A 210 -24.44 -0.20 12.57
C PRO A 210 -23.21 0.74 12.52
N GLU A 211 -22.28 0.63 13.46
CA GLU A 211 -21.04 1.44 13.52
C GLU A 211 -19.96 0.95 12.58
N LEU A 212 -20.12 -0.21 11.91
CA LEU A 212 -19.13 -0.74 10.98
C LEU A 212 -18.93 0.24 9.80
N PRO A 213 -17.72 0.82 9.64
CA PRO A 213 -17.44 1.68 8.50
C PRO A 213 -17.48 0.86 7.21
N ALA A 214 -18.28 1.32 6.25
CA ALA A 214 -18.52 0.67 4.98
C ALA A 214 -18.43 1.68 3.84
N TYR A 215 -17.74 1.31 2.77
CA TYR A 215 -17.39 2.19 1.67
C TYR A 215 -17.89 1.59 0.36
N PRO A 216 -18.96 2.15 -0.26
CA PRO A 216 -19.46 1.70 -1.56
C PRO A 216 -18.35 1.71 -2.62
N GLN A 217 -18.32 0.70 -3.48
CA GLN A 217 -17.41 0.59 -4.59
C GLN A 217 -18.15 0.87 -5.91
N ALA A 218 -17.42 1.24 -6.96
CA ALA A 218 -17.99 1.59 -8.26
C ALA A 218 -18.76 0.43 -8.92
N ASP A 219 -18.42 -0.81 -8.58
CA ASP A 219 -19.08 -2.02 -9.09
C ASP A 219 -20.31 -2.46 -8.28
N GLY A 220 -20.76 -1.63 -7.32
CA GLY A 220 -21.92 -1.91 -6.48
C GLY A 220 -21.63 -2.75 -5.23
N ARG A 221 -20.42 -3.27 -5.09
CA ARG A 221 -19.97 -3.96 -3.86
C ARG A 221 -19.64 -2.96 -2.76
N VAL A 222 -19.37 -3.47 -1.56
CA VAL A 222 -19.07 -2.65 -0.38
C VAL A 222 -17.77 -3.12 0.27
N LYS A 223 -16.83 -2.21 0.46
CA LYS A 223 -15.59 -2.44 1.20
C LYS A 223 -15.81 -2.17 2.68
N LEU A 224 -15.55 -3.16 3.54
CA LEU A 224 -15.70 -3.05 4.99
C LEU A 224 -14.36 -2.77 5.66
N ALA A 225 -14.37 -2.03 6.77
CA ALA A 225 -13.17 -1.68 7.51
C ALA A 225 -12.63 -2.88 8.31
N ALA A 226 -11.64 -3.61 7.79
CA ALA A 226 -11.02 -4.74 8.46
C ALA A 226 -10.43 -4.36 9.83
N GLY A 227 -9.82 -3.18 9.96
CA GLY A 227 -9.28 -2.71 11.24
C GLY A 227 -10.35 -2.62 12.33
N TRP A 228 -11.54 -2.15 11.99
CA TRP A 228 -12.68 -2.11 12.91
C TRP A 228 -13.15 -3.53 13.29
N LEU A 229 -13.27 -4.43 12.30
CA LEU A 229 -13.66 -5.82 12.55
C LEU A 229 -12.69 -6.53 13.50
N ILE A 230 -11.40 -6.36 13.28
CA ILE A 230 -10.31 -6.93 14.11
C ILE A 230 -10.35 -6.33 15.53
N GLU A 231 -10.56 -5.02 15.64
CA GLU A 231 -10.70 -4.35 16.94
C GLU A 231 -11.92 -4.83 17.72
N GLN A 232 -13.09 -4.97 17.06
CA GLN A 232 -14.30 -5.53 17.68
C GLN A 232 -14.12 -7.01 18.05
N ALA A 233 -13.27 -7.75 17.35
CA ALA A 233 -12.91 -9.11 17.72
C ALA A 233 -11.95 -9.19 18.93
N GLY A 234 -11.51 -8.04 19.47
CA GLY A 234 -10.67 -7.95 20.68
C GLY A 234 -9.18 -8.22 20.40
N TRP A 235 -8.75 -8.03 19.14
CA TRP A 235 -7.36 -8.30 18.76
C TRP A 235 -6.43 -7.08 18.83
N LYS A 236 -6.95 -5.86 18.87
CA LYS A 236 -6.10 -4.66 19.00
C LYS A 236 -5.26 -4.71 20.28
N GLY A 237 -3.94 -4.68 20.14
CA GLY A 237 -2.98 -4.83 21.25
C GLY A 237 -2.84 -6.25 21.81
N ARG A 238 -3.61 -7.23 21.31
CA ARG A 238 -3.52 -8.62 21.78
C ARG A 238 -2.38 -9.36 21.11
N ARG A 239 -1.71 -10.23 21.88
CA ARG A 239 -0.61 -11.10 21.45
C ARG A 239 -1.03 -12.56 21.37
N LEU A 240 -0.34 -13.29 20.51
CA LEU A 240 -0.32 -14.75 20.43
C LEU A 240 1.16 -15.19 20.31
N GLY A 241 1.76 -15.63 21.43
CA GLY A 241 3.18 -15.89 21.47
C GLY A 241 4.03 -14.65 21.18
N PRO A 242 5.03 -14.72 20.26
CA PRO A 242 5.94 -13.62 19.95
C PRO A 242 5.36 -12.58 19.00
N VAL A 243 4.15 -12.79 18.45
CA VAL A 243 3.47 -11.88 17.51
C VAL A 243 2.20 -11.29 18.12
N GLY A 244 1.70 -10.20 17.54
CA GLY A 244 0.46 -9.57 17.97
C GLY A 244 -0.09 -8.57 16.97
N MET A 245 -1.31 -8.07 17.24
CA MET A 245 -1.84 -6.90 16.54
C MET A 245 -1.43 -5.64 17.30
N TYR A 246 -1.02 -4.60 16.56
CA TYR A 246 -0.51 -3.37 17.15
C TYR A 246 -1.59 -2.63 17.95
N ASP A 247 -1.20 -2.04 19.08
CA ASP A 247 -2.12 -1.37 20.00
C ASP A 247 -2.71 -0.05 19.49
N LYS A 248 -2.03 0.63 18.55
CA LYS A 248 -2.53 1.86 17.95
C LYS A 248 -3.26 1.63 16.62
N GLN A 249 -3.01 0.49 15.95
CA GLN A 249 -3.62 0.15 14.67
C GLN A 249 -3.85 -1.35 14.54
N ALA A 250 -5.11 -1.77 14.66
CA ALA A 250 -5.49 -3.18 14.66
C ALA A 250 -5.17 -3.96 13.36
N LEU A 251 -4.91 -3.25 12.24
CA LEU A 251 -4.49 -3.89 10.97
C LEU A 251 -3.02 -4.30 10.95
N VAL A 252 -2.19 -3.72 11.83
CA VAL A 252 -0.74 -3.93 11.79
C VAL A 252 -0.37 -5.12 12.66
N LEU A 253 0.16 -6.16 12.03
CA LEU A 253 0.75 -7.30 12.69
C LEU A 253 2.21 -6.98 13.04
N VAL A 254 2.56 -7.15 14.30
CA VAL A 254 3.89 -6.83 14.83
C VAL A 254 4.59 -8.06 15.38
N ASN A 255 5.91 -8.10 15.23
CA ASN A 255 6.80 -9.08 15.82
C ASN A 255 7.45 -8.48 17.08
N HIS A 256 7.21 -9.08 18.24
CA HIS A 256 7.77 -8.63 19.51
C HIS A 256 9.10 -9.29 19.87
N GLY A 257 9.65 -10.14 18.99
CA GLY A 257 10.94 -10.79 19.10
C GLY A 257 10.89 -12.25 18.65
N GLU A 258 11.84 -12.64 17.81
CA GLU A 258 12.15 -14.02 17.40
C GLU A 258 10.97 -14.82 16.81
N ALA A 259 9.96 -14.17 16.25
CA ALA A 259 8.83 -14.86 15.63
C ALA A 259 9.22 -15.48 14.29
N SER A 260 8.76 -16.70 14.08
CA SER A 260 8.81 -17.38 12.79
C SER A 260 7.64 -16.99 11.88
N GLY A 261 7.74 -17.28 10.58
CA GLY A 261 6.61 -17.16 9.66
C GLY A 261 5.41 -18.03 10.05
N ALA A 262 5.65 -19.15 10.75
CA ALA A 262 4.59 -19.99 11.29
C ALA A 262 3.80 -19.31 12.41
N ASP A 263 4.47 -18.55 13.29
CA ASP A 263 3.81 -17.76 14.34
C ASP A 263 2.92 -16.66 13.74
N VAL A 264 3.42 -15.98 12.69
CA VAL A 264 2.65 -15.00 11.94
C VAL A 264 1.41 -15.63 11.31
N ALA A 265 1.56 -16.79 10.66
CA ALA A 265 0.45 -17.52 10.04
C ALA A 265 -0.57 -18.00 11.08
N ALA A 266 -0.12 -18.45 12.24
CA ALA A 266 -1.00 -18.86 13.34
C ALA A 266 -1.83 -17.69 13.88
N LEU A 267 -1.21 -16.53 14.12
CA LEU A 267 -1.92 -15.32 14.52
C LEU A 267 -2.94 -14.90 13.45
N ALA A 268 -2.56 -14.90 12.19
CA ALA A 268 -3.45 -14.51 11.09
C ALA A 268 -4.70 -15.39 11.05
N LYS A 269 -4.55 -16.72 11.17
CA LYS A 269 -5.66 -17.67 11.23
C LYS A 269 -6.55 -17.47 12.45
N ALA A 270 -5.96 -17.19 13.62
CA ALA A 270 -6.72 -16.94 14.85
C ALA A 270 -7.56 -15.66 14.71
N VAL A 271 -7.00 -14.57 14.17
CA VAL A 271 -7.73 -13.33 13.91
C VAL A 271 -8.88 -13.57 12.94
N GLN A 272 -8.65 -14.28 11.82
CA GLN A 272 -9.68 -14.62 10.84
C GLN A 272 -10.81 -15.43 11.48
N ALA A 273 -10.49 -16.46 12.26
CA ALA A 273 -11.49 -17.31 12.93
C ALA A 273 -12.38 -16.50 13.89
N ASP A 274 -11.75 -15.63 14.72
CA ASP A 274 -12.49 -14.81 15.68
C ASP A 274 -13.37 -13.74 15.01
N VAL A 275 -12.92 -13.17 13.88
CA VAL A 275 -13.73 -12.23 13.08
C VAL A 275 -14.91 -12.94 12.42
N LEU A 276 -14.71 -14.14 11.86
CA LEU A 276 -15.78 -14.92 11.21
C LEU A 276 -16.83 -15.46 12.20
N ALA A 277 -16.45 -15.69 13.45
CA ALA A 277 -17.34 -16.19 14.49
C ALA A 277 -18.29 -15.11 15.05
N ARG A 278 -18.08 -13.86 14.72
CA ARG A 278 -18.83 -12.68 15.24
C ARG A 278 -19.70 -12.02 14.20
#